data_6bcb89490ad379bdae4a68aee957f3c3
#
_entry.id   6bcb89490ad379bdae4a68aee957f3c3
#
_cell.length_a   1.000
_cell.length_b   1.000
_cell.length_c   1.000
_cell.angle_alpha   90.00
_cell.angle_beta   90.00
_cell.angle_gamma   90.00
#
_symmetry.space_group_name_H-M   'P 1'
#
loop_
_entity.id
_entity.type
_entity.pdbx_description
1 polymer ?
#
loop_
_entity_poly.entity_id
_entity_poly.type
_entity_poly.pdbx_seq_one_letter_code
_entity_poly.pdbx_strand_id
1 'polypeptide(L)'
;MFTFNCATAQENVTTLGIQFKPMVPSKFFGTGSQSASSEALTVINDPEFGMNLGMVVRRGLTKNWSFETGITFIQRNYKLSFYHPLLNEVTNMDYRYIGYEIPLQGMIYVRLGDQLYMNASAGASIDMYPTNIESFADDRRDTLRFDFYQNTFRRNWIQFSLLANYGFEWRSKEDGYFYVGASFHRPFNEIATTVAQLQINTDPTTVSYALNGSYLTFDFRYFFHEDPEKKKKVRKAP
;
A
#
# COMPACT_ATOMS: atom_id res chain seq x y z
N MET A 1 -20.82 -35.89 18.83
CA MET A 1 -19.35 -36.01 18.83
C MET A 1 -18.87 -35.51 17.48
N PHE A 2 -18.51 -34.22 17.40
CA PHE A 2 -18.02 -33.62 16.14
C PHE A 2 -16.55 -34.02 15.99
N THR A 3 -16.26 -34.93 15.11
CA THR A 3 -14.89 -35.23 14.67
C THR A 3 -14.41 -34.09 13.82
N PHE A 4 -13.56 -33.21 14.36
CA PHE A 4 -12.80 -32.27 13.60
C PHE A 4 -11.81 -33.06 12.73
N ASN A 5 -12.19 -33.38 11.50
CA ASN A 5 -11.22 -33.77 10.47
C ASN A 5 -10.33 -32.59 10.21
N CYS A 6 -9.18 -32.54 10.88
CA CYS A 6 -8.10 -31.63 10.58
C CYS A 6 -7.61 -31.93 9.15
N ALA A 7 -8.08 -31.18 8.17
CA ALA A 7 -7.42 -31.17 6.88
C ALA A 7 -5.93 -30.84 7.12
N THR A 8 -5.05 -31.65 6.55
CA THR A 8 -3.59 -31.43 6.56
C THR A 8 -3.30 -30.12 5.82
N ALA A 9 -3.41 -29.01 6.54
CA ALA A 9 -3.15 -27.71 6.00
C ALA A 9 -1.63 -27.53 5.92
N GLN A 10 -1.12 -27.46 4.72
CA GLN A 10 0.10 -26.76 4.26
C GLN A 10 1.35 -26.77 5.17
N GLU A 11 1.48 -27.66 6.13
CA GLU A 11 2.68 -27.76 6.95
C GLU A 11 3.90 -28.06 6.04
N ASN A 12 4.92 -27.17 6.10
CA ASN A 12 6.11 -27.22 5.27
C ASN A 12 5.91 -27.04 3.74
N VAL A 13 4.74 -26.57 3.30
CA VAL A 13 4.48 -26.22 1.90
C VAL A 13 4.81 -24.75 1.68
N THR A 14 5.52 -24.46 0.60
CA THR A 14 5.77 -23.08 0.14
C THR A 14 4.88 -22.82 -1.07
N THR A 15 4.06 -21.81 -1.02
CA THR A 15 3.14 -21.42 -2.07
C THR A 15 3.52 -20.06 -2.63
N LEU A 16 3.53 -19.94 -3.94
CA LEU A 16 3.73 -18.68 -4.65
C LEU A 16 2.39 -18.12 -5.09
N GLY A 17 2.29 -16.80 -5.12
CA GLY A 17 1.10 -16.12 -5.59
C GLY A 17 1.39 -14.73 -6.16
N ILE A 18 0.36 -14.18 -6.73
CA ILE A 18 0.31 -12.78 -7.18
C ILE A 18 -0.72 -12.03 -6.37
N GLN A 19 -0.52 -10.74 -6.20
CA GLN A 19 -1.43 -9.88 -5.45
C GLN A 19 -1.70 -8.57 -6.18
N PHE A 20 -2.95 -8.13 -6.09
CA PHE A 20 -3.41 -6.82 -6.48
C PHE A 20 -4.19 -6.22 -5.31
N LYS A 21 -3.78 -5.04 -4.86
CA LYS A 21 -4.36 -4.37 -3.70
C LYS A 21 -4.67 -2.91 -4.06
N PRO A 22 -5.87 -2.61 -4.57
CA PRO A 22 -6.31 -1.23 -4.74
C PRO A 22 -6.33 -0.50 -3.39
N MET A 23 -5.74 0.71 -3.37
CA MET A 23 -5.80 1.60 -2.22
C MET A 23 -7.11 2.38 -2.23
N VAL A 24 -7.73 2.47 -1.07
CA VAL A 24 -8.98 3.21 -0.91
C VAL A 24 -8.73 4.49 -0.13
N PRO A 25 -9.05 5.66 -0.69
CA PRO A 25 -9.05 6.91 0.08
C PRO A 25 -9.96 6.77 1.29
N SER A 26 -9.45 7.08 2.47
CA SER A 26 -10.17 6.91 3.72
C SER A 26 -9.80 8.05 4.67
N LYS A 27 -10.71 8.39 5.58
CA LYS A 27 -10.45 9.32 6.68
C LYS A 27 -10.06 8.61 7.99
N PHE A 28 -10.08 7.27 7.99
CA PHE A 28 -9.78 6.47 9.17
C PHE A 28 -8.27 6.23 9.33
N PHE A 29 -7.83 6.03 10.56
CA PHE A 29 -6.46 5.63 10.92
C PHE A 29 -5.33 6.52 10.37
N GLY A 30 -5.61 7.82 10.19
CA GLY A 30 -4.61 8.77 9.67
C GLY A 30 -4.32 8.63 8.18
N THR A 31 -5.22 8.00 7.41
CA THR A 31 -5.10 7.85 5.95
C THR A 31 -5.79 8.99 5.17
N GLY A 32 -6.31 10.00 5.87
CA GLY A 32 -7.04 11.12 5.29
C GLY A 32 -6.16 12.26 4.78
N SER A 33 -6.84 13.31 4.37
CA SER A 33 -6.23 14.55 3.87
C SER A 33 -5.29 15.18 4.90
N GLN A 34 -4.21 15.76 4.41
CA GLN A 34 -3.26 16.54 5.19
C GLN A 34 -3.29 17.99 4.71
N SER A 35 -3.30 18.94 5.62
CA SER A 35 -3.31 20.37 5.27
C SER A 35 -2.17 21.11 5.95
N ALA A 36 -1.67 22.13 5.28
CA ALA A 36 -0.74 23.07 5.86
C ALA A 36 -1.04 24.48 5.34
N SER A 37 -0.80 25.48 6.18
CA SER A 37 -1.08 26.88 5.86
C SER A 37 0.08 27.76 6.30
N SER A 38 0.35 28.80 5.51
CA SER A 38 1.28 29.87 5.84
C SER A 38 0.71 31.18 5.31
N GLU A 39 0.52 32.16 6.19
CA GLU A 39 -0.02 33.48 5.86
C GLU A 39 -1.29 33.43 4.96
N ALA A 40 -1.11 33.63 3.65
CA ALA A 40 -2.19 33.63 2.68
C ALA A 40 -2.36 32.32 1.89
N LEU A 41 -1.39 31.39 1.95
CA LEU A 41 -1.43 30.13 1.21
C LEU A 41 -1.87 28.97 2.11
N THR A 42 -2.96 28.31 1.73
CA THR A 42 -3.38 27.02 2.32
C THR A 42 -3.29 25.94 1.25
N VAL A 43 -2.67 24.85 1.62
CA VAL A 43 -2.50 23.68 0.74
C VAL A 43 -3.14 22.47 1.42
N ILE A 44 -3.95 21.73 0.65
CA ILE A 44 -4.58 20.48 1.09
C ILE A 44 -4.08 19.37 0.18
N ASN A 45 -3.57 18.31 0.80
CA ASN A 45 -3.11 17.10 0.13
C ASN A 45 -4.09 15.97 0.39
N ASP A 46 -4.87 15.62 -0.62
CA ASP A 46 -5.89 14.59 -0.56
C ASP A 46 -5.34 13.27 -1.14
N PRO A 47 -5.41 12.15 -0.40
CA PRO A 47 -5.10 10.85 -0.97
C PRO A 47 -6.15 10.47 -2.00
N GLU A 48 -5.68 10.01 -3.17
CA GLU A 48 -6.50 9.47 -4.23
C GLU A 48 -6.37 7.95 -4.34
N PHE A 49 -7.14 7.38 -5.27
CA PHE A 49 -7.09 5.94 -5.54
C PHE A 49 -5.71 5.53 -6.05
N GLY A 50 -5.04 4.68 -5.31
CA GLY A 50 -3.74 4.11 -5.65
C GLY A 50 -3.82 2.60 -5.85
N MET A 51 -2.68 1.97 -6.07
CA MET A 51 -2.63 0.51 -6.23
C MET A 51 -1.32 -0.09 -5.76
N ASN A 52 -1.41 -1.34 -5.30
CA ASN A 52 -0.26 -2.19 -5.04
C ASN A 52 -0.34 -3.43 -5.92
N LEU A 53 0.76 -3.76 -6.56
CA LEU A 53 0.94 -4.95 -7.39
C LEU A 53 2.17 -5.71 -6.94
N GLY A 54 2.09 -7.03 -6.80
CA GLY A 54 3.26 -7.77 -6.36
C GLY A 54 3.15 -9.27 -6.41
N MET A 55 4.23 -9.89 -5.98
CA MET A 55 4.34 -11.32 -5.76
C MET A 55 4.36 -11.60 -4.28
N VAL A 56 3.76 -12.71 -3.89
CA VAL A 56 3.70 -13.16 -2.51
C VAL A 56 4.20 -14.61 -2.41
N VAL A 57 5.00 -14.84 -1.39
CA VAL A 57 5.53 -16.16 -1.02
C VAL A 57 5.01 -16.48 0.36
N ARG A 58 4.33 -17.59 0.50
CA ARG A 58 3.78 -18.07 1.77
C ARG A 58 4.38 -19.42 2.12
N ARG A 59 4.82 -19.57 3.36
CA ARG A 59 5.29 -20.84 3.90
C ARG A 59 4.47 -21.24 5.11
N GLY A 60 3.83 -22.40 5.04
CA GLY A 60 3.16 -23.00 6.18
C GLY A 60 4.18 -23.47 7.23
N LEU A 61 4.06 -22.99 8.46
CA LEU A 61 4.91 -23.39 9.60
C LEU A 61 4.26 -24.51 10.41
N THR A 62 2.97 -24.40 10.63
CA THR A 62 2.15 -25.38 11.33
C THR A 62 0.80 -25.50 10.62
N LYS A 63 -0.09 -26.32 11.19
CA LYS A 63 -1.46 -26.47 10.66
C LYS A 63 -2.25 -25.15 10.61
N ASN A 64 -1.98 -24.21 11.52
CA ASN A 64 -2.75 -22.97 11.67
C ASN A 64 -1.92 -21.72 11.46
N TRP A 65 -0.58 -21.82 11.36
CA TRP A 65 0.32 -20.70 11.22
C TRP A 65 1.10 -20.77 9.93
N SER A 66 1.22 -19.62 9.26
CA SER A 66 2.06 -19.43 8.09
C SER A 66 2.87 -18.15 8.23
N PHE A 67 3.97 -18.10 7.53
CA PHE A 67 4.76 -16.90 7.31
C PHE A 67 4.59 -16.44 5.86
N GLU A 68 4.40 -15.15 5.67
CA GLU A 68 4.22 -14.55 4.35
C GLU A 68 5.23 -13.44 4.12
N THR A 69 5.84 -13.44 2.94
CA THR A 69 6.74 -12.40 2.45
C THR A 69 6.54 -12.23 0.94
N GLY A 70 7.25 -11.30 0.34
CA GLY A 70 7.15 -11.04 -1.10
C GLY A 70 7.79 -9.73 -1.49
N ILE A 71 7.43 -9.24 -2.65
CA ILE A 71 7.78 -7.91 -3.12
C ILE A 71 6.56 -7.27 -3.77
N THR A 72 6.28 -6.03 -3.39
CA THR A 72 5.11 -5.28 -3.83
C THR A 72 5.55 -3.92 -4.34
N PHE A 73 5.14 -3.59 -5.55
CA PHE A 73 5.18 -2.23 -6.08
C PHE A 73 4.00 -1.46 -5.53
N ILE A 74 4.24 -0.25 -5.03
CA ILE A 74 3.25 0.62 -4.40
C ILE A 74 3.18 1.93 -5.18
N GLN A 75 2.00 2.30 -5.65
CA GLN A 75 1.71 3.60 -6.23
C GLN A 75 0.65 4.31 -5.39
N ARG A 76 1.05 5.37 -4.71
CA ARG A 76 0.16 6.29 -4.00
C ARG A 76 -0.10 7.50 -4.88
N ASN A 77 -1.36 7.83 -5.08
CA ASN A 77 -1.77 9.01 -5.83
C ASN A 77 -2.30 10.06 -4.85
N TYR A 78 -1.98 11.31 -5.10
CA TYR A 78 -2.39 12.44 -4.29
C TYR A 78 -2.83 13.58 -5.18
N LYS A 79 -3.83 14.32 -4.71
CA LYS A 79 -4.27 15.59 -5.26
C LYS A 79 -3.88 16.71 -4.31
N LEU A 80 -3.11 17.65 -4.80
CA LEU A 80 -2.69 18.85 -4.08
C LEU A 80 -3.54 20.02 -4.50
N SER A 81 -4.27 20.61 -3.57
CA SER A 81 -5.17 21.75 -3.81
C SER A 81 -4.58 23.01 -3.18
N PHE A 82 -4.43 24.06 -3.98
CA PHE A 82 -3.89 25.36 -3.57
C PHE A 82 -5.03 26.36 -3.38
N TYR A 83 -5.06 27.00 -2.22
CA TYR A 83 -6.01 28.05 -1.84
C TYR A 83 -5.25 29.32 -1.50
N HIS A 84 -5.55 30.40 -2.22
CA HIS A 84 -4.96 31.71 -1.98
C HIS A 84 -6.00 32.79 -2.29
N PRO A 85 -6.09 33.93 -1.52
CA PRO A 85 -7.09 34.95 -1.73
C PRO A 85 -7.11 35.57 -3.14
N LEU A 86 -5.97 35.58 -3.85
CA LEU A 86 -5.86 36.08 -5.23
C LEU A 86 -6.25 35.03 -6.28
N LEU A 87 -6.44 33.77 -5.90
CA LEU A 87 -6.95 32.73 -6.79
C LEU A 87 -8.48 32.75 -6.72
N ASN A 88 -9.14 33.04 -7.84
CA ASN A 88 -10.61 33.01 -7.91
C ASN A 88 -11.17 31.58 -7.78
N GLU A 89 -10.36 30.59 -8.12
CA GLU A 89 -10.69 29.17 -8.07
C GLU A 89 -9.53 28.38 -7.47
N VAL A 90 -9.85 27.19 -6.93
CA VAL A 90 -8.87 26.26 -6.39
C VAL A 90 -8.06 25.66 -7.55
N THR A 91 -6.76 25.75 -7.48
CA THR A 91 -5.87 25.07 -8.44
C THR A 91 -5.45 23.72 -7.88
N ASN A 92 -5.61 22.69 -8.69
CA ASN A 92 -5.27 21.31 -8.32
C ASN A 92 -4.07 20.81 -9.10
N MET A 93 -3.23 20.03 -8.44
CA MET A 93 -2.08 19.36 -9.03
C MET A 93 -2.03 17.92 -8.55
N ASP A 94 -2.00 16.97 -9.48
CA ASP A 94 -1.91 15.55 -9.16
C ASP A 94 -0.46 15.10 -9.17
N TYR A 95 -0.07 14.30 -8.19
CA TYR A 95 1.25 13.68 -8.16
C TYR A 95 1.21 12.25 -7.64
N ARG A 96 2.24 11.46 -7.98
CA ARG A 96 2.35 10.04 -7.62
C ARG A 96 3.60 9.79 -6.81
N TYR A 97 3.44 9.07 -5.70
CA TYR A 97 4.57 8.64 -4.88
C TYR A 97 4.74 7.12 -4.98
N ILE A 98 5.85 6.70 -5.57
CA ILE A 98 6.14 5.29 -5.86
C ILE A 98 7.08 4.74 -4.80
N GLY A 99 6.82 3.49 -4.38
CA GLY A 99 7.65 2.72 -3.46
C GLY A 99 7.61 1.24 -3.74
N TYR A 100 8.47 0.50 -3.05
CA TYR A 100 8.49 -0.95 -3.02
C TYR A 100 8.40 -1.40 -1.58
N GLU A 101 7.70 -2.49 -1.33
CA GLU A 101 7.48 -3.08 -0.01
C GLU A 101 7.91 -4.53 0.00
N ILE A 102 8.64 -4.93 1.03
CA ILE A 102 8.93 -6.32 1.36
C ILE A 102 8.21 -6.63 2.67
N PRO A 103 7.03 -7.27 2.64
CA PRO A 103 6.29 -7.63 3.83
C PRO A 103 6.90 -8.83 4.55
N LEU A 104 6.84 -8.81 5.88
CA LEU A 104 7.24 -9.90 6.77
C LEU A 104 6.09 -10.11 7.77
N GLN A 105 5.19 -11.06 7.49
CA GLN A 105 3.95 -11.24 8.24
C GLN A 105 3.79 -12.65 8.78
N GLY A 106 3.37 -12.76 10.03
CA GLY A 106 2.81 -13.97 10.59
C GLY A 106 1.30 -14.02 10.33
N MET A 107 0.78 -15.17 9.92
CA MET A 107 -0.61 -15.36 9.55
C MET A 107 -1.21 -16.56 10.30
N ILE A 108 -2.42 -16.36 10.81
CA ILE A 108 -3.23 -17.42 11.45
C ILE A 108 -4.45 -17.71 10.60
N TYR A 109 -4.88 -18.99 10.62
CA TYR A 109 -6.04 -19.49 9.89
C TYR A 109 -7.08 -20.09 10.82
N VAL A 110 -8.34 -19.78 10.51
CA VAL A 110 -9.50 -20.45 11.09
C VAL A 110 -10.29 -21.06 9.95
N ARG A 111 -10.50 -22.39 10.00
CA ARG A 111 -11.31 -23.10 9.02
C ARG A 111 -12.79 -22.82 9.27
N LEU A 112 -13.50 -22.30 8.29
CA LEU A 112 -14.94 -22.05 8.35
C LEU A 112 -15.76 -23.15 7.64
N GLY A 113 -15.16 -23.85 6.67
CA GLY A 113 -15.80 -24.89 5.89
C GLY A 113 -14.76 -25.78 5.19
N ASP A 114 -15.21 -26.62 4.26
CA ASP A 114 -14.29 -27.56 3.59
C ASP A 114 -13.24 -26.88 2.71
N GLN A 115 -13.58 -25.75 2.12
CA GLN A 115 -12.70 -25.01 1.23
C GLN A 115 -12.53 -23.53 1.66
N LEU A 116 -13.27 -23.07 2.67
CA LEU A 116 -13.27 -21.68 3.11
C LEU A 116 -12.50 -21.51 4.40
N TYR A 117 -11.55 -20.60 4.40
CA TYR A 117 -10.75 -20.23 5.55
C TYR A 117 -10.83 -18.72 5.78
N MET A 118 -10.92 -18.34 7.03
CA MET A 118 -10.71 -16.97 7.49
C MET A 118 -9.26 -16.87 7.95
N ASN A 119 -8.61 -15.76 7.63
CA ASN A 119 -7.27 -15.52 8.12
C ASN A 119 -7.07 -14.08 8.60
N ALA A 120 -6.15 -13.94 9.52
CA ALA A 120 -5.64 -12.67 9.96
C ALA A 120 -4.11 -12.73 9.98
N SER A 121 -3.47 -11.66 9.55
CA SER A 121 -2.02 -11.52 9.62
C SER A 121 -1.61 -10.18 10.20
N ALA A 122 -0.46 -10.20 10.84
CA ALA A 122 0.21 -8.99 11.33
C ALA A 122 1.71 -9.15 11.18
N GLY A 123 2.39 -8.02 11.04
CA GLY A 123 3.84 -7.99 10.88
C GLY A 123 4.38 -6.61 10.56
N ALA A 124 5.55 -6.59 9.98
CA ALA A 124 6.23 -5.38 9.54
C ALA A 124 6.57 -5.48 8.06
N SER A 125 6.85 -4.33 7.45
CA SER A 125 7.45 -4.27 6.12
C SER A 125 8.72 -3.44 6.12
N ILE A 126 9.55 -3.72 5.12
CA ILE A 126 10.66 -2.89 4.71
C ILE A 126 10.22 -2.15 3.46
N ASP A 127 10.09 -0.84 3.57
CA ASP A 127 9.62 0.02 2.49
C ASP A 127 10.79 0.77 1.87
N MET A 128 10.89 0.79 0.55
CA MET A 128 11.92 1.45 -0.20
C MET A 128 11.33 2.55 -1.08
N TYR A 129 11.87 3.77 -0.96
CA TYR A 129 11.44 4.93 -1.74
C TYR A 129 12.57 5.39 -2.66
N PRO A 130 12.54 5.05 -3.96
CA PRO A 130 13.70 5.24 -4.84
C PRO A 130 13.96 6.69 -5.21
N THR A 131 12.92 7.53 -5.33
CA THR A 131 13.03 8.88 -5.90
C THR A 131 12.35 9.96 -5.09
N ASN A 132 12.84 11.19 -5.21
CA ASN A 132 12.08 12.39 -4.91
C ASN A 132 11.14 12.68 -6.07
N ILE A 133 10.13 13.52 -5.85
CA ILE A 133 9.13 13.88 -6.87
C ILE A 133 9.06 15.37 -6.97
N GLU A 134 9.03 15.85 -8.21
CA GLU A 134 8.83 17.25 -8.54
C GLU A 134 7.69 17.36 -9.53
N SER A 135 6.80 18.32 -9.31
CA SER A 135 5.71 18.66 -10.21
C SER A 135 5.61 20.17 -10.34
N PHE A 136 5.25 20.61 -11.53
CA PHE A 136 5.12 22.02 -11.87
C PHE A 136 3.83 22.23 -12.67
N ALA A 137 3.14 23.33 -12.37
CA ALA A 137 2.04 23.84 -13.18
C ALA A 137 2.11 25.37 -13.23
N ASP A 138 1.70 25.96 -14.34
CA ASP A 138 1.57 27.41 -14.48
C ASP A 138 0.16 27.78 -14.90
N ASP A 139 -0.29 28.96 -14.43
CA ASP A 139 -1.56 29.55 -14.81
C ASP A 139 -1.34 31.06 -15.03
N ARG A 140 -1.91 31.58 -16.09
CA ARG A 140 -1.85 33.01 -16.41
C ARG A 140 -3.24 33.59 -16.47
N ARG A 141 -3.47 34.59 -15.61
CA ARG A 141 -4.77 35.30 -15.54
C ARG A 141 -4.53 36.78 -15.66
N ASP A 142 -5.01 37.37 -16.72
CA ASP A 142 -4.82 38.81 -17.05
C ASP A 142 -3.35 39.24 -16.96
N THR A 143 -3.01 40.04 -15.94
CA THR A 143 -1.66 40.56 -15.70
C THR A 143 -0.86 39.76 -14.67
N LEU A 144 -1.48 38.78 -14.02
CA LEU A 144 -0.85 37.94 -12.99
C LEU A 144 -0.43 36.59 -13.56
N ARG A 145 0.77 36.17 -13.18
CA ARG A 145 1.29 34.83 -13.44
C ARG A 145 1.37 34.08 -12.13
N PHE A 146 0.79 32.88 -12.13
CA PHE A 146 0.81 31.96 -11.01
C PHE A 146 1.63 30.73 -11.42
N ASP A 147 2.73 30.47 -10.73
CA ASP A 147 3.55 29.30 -10.91
C ASP A 147 3.44 28.42 -9.64
N PHE A 148 3.03 27.18 -9.82
CA PHE A 148 2.83 26.20 -8.76
C PHE A 148 3.95 25.16 -8.80
N TYR A 149 4.64 24.99 -7.70
CA TYR A 149 5.70 24.00 -7.54
C TYR A 149 5.35 23.05 -6.40
N GLN A 150 5.60 21.77 -6.61
CA GLN A 150 5.51 20.74 -5.60
C GLN A 150 6.78 19.93 -5.64
N ASN A 151 7.49 19.87 -4.52
CA ASN A 151 8.68 19.07 -4.34
C ASN A 151 8.48 18.15 -3.14
N THR A 152 8.50 16.84 -3.37
CA THR A 152 8.41 15.84 -2.31
C THR A 152 9.75 15.15 -2.15
N PHE A 153 10.37 15.39 -1.01
CA PHE A 153 11.65 14.82 -0.63
C PHE A 153 11.43 13.61 0.25
N ARG A 154 11.91 12.44 -0.15
CA ARG A 154 11.89 11.26 0.71
C ARG A 154 12.67 11.55 2.00
N ARG A 155 12.16 11.09 3.14
CA ARG A 155 12.85 11.26 4.42
C ARG A 155 14.02 10.28 4.54
N ASN A 156 13.80 9.03 4.19
CA ASN A 156 14.81 7.97 4.15
C ASN A 156 14.57 7.07 2.93
N TRP A 157 15.63 6.47 2.42
CA TRP A 157 15.53 5.51 1.32
C TRP A 157 14.85 4.21 1.74
N ILE A 158 15.15 3.76 2.97
CA ILE A 158 14.53 2.58 3.59
C ILE A 158 13.80 3.03 4.84
N GLN A 159 12.58 2.52 5.01
CA GLN A 159 11.74 2.75 6.18
C GLN A 159 11.06 1.45 6.60
N PHE A 160 10.51 1.43 7.81
CA PHE A 160 9.77 0.30 8.33
C PHE A 160 8.33 0.70 8.58
N SER A 161 7.41 -0.25 8.38
CA SER A 161 5.98 -0.04 8.59
C SER A 161 5.36 -1.20 9.33
N LEU A 162 4.25 -0.94 10.00
CA LEU A 162 3.36 -1.97 10.52
C LEU A 162 2.35 -2.39 9.45
N LEU A 163 2.11 -3.69 9.39
CA LEU A 163 1.11 -4.31 8.52
C LEU A 163 0.11 -5.08 9.36
N ALA A 164 -1.17 -4.94 9.02
CA ALA A 164 -2.24 -5.79 9.50
C ALA A 164 -3.16 -6.15 8.34
N ASN A 165 -3.61 -7.39 8.29
CA ASN A 165 -4.48 -7.87 7.22
C ASN A 165 -5.51 -8.83 7.80
N TYR A 166 -6.71 -8.82 7.21
CA TYR A 166 -7.80 -9.71 7.54
C TYR A 166 -8.58 -10.05 6.26
N GLY A 167 -8.96 -11.33 6.13
CA GLY A 167 -9.76 -11.74 4.98
C GLY A 167 -10.12 -13.21 4.96
N PHE A 168 -10.59 -13.61 3.77
CA PHE A 168 -11.09 -14.94 3.50
C PHE A 168 -10.34 -15.56 2.34
N GLU A 169 -10.05 -16.84 2.45
CA GLU A 169 -9.35 -17.63 1.46
C GLU A 169 -10.18 -18.83 1.07
N TRP A 170 -10.44 -18.95 -0.22
CA TRP A 170 -11.05 -20.12 -0.80
C TRP A 170 -9.99 -20.99 -1.46
N ARG A 171 -9.89 -22.23 -1.00
CA ARG A 171 -8.93 -23.22 -1.48
C ARG A 171 -9.63 -24.23 -2.39
N SER A 172 -9.38 -24.10 -3.70
CA SER A 172 -9.76 -25.12 -4.66
C SER A 172 -8.80 -26.32 -4.57
N LYS A 173 -9.29 -27.50 -4.94
CA LYS A 173 -8.43 -28.71 -4.98
C LYS A 173 -7.52 -28.74 -6.22
N GLU A 174 -7.91 -28.05 -7.28
CA GLU A 174 -7.23 -28.10 -8.60
C GLU A 174 -6.72 -26.75 -9.06
N ASP A 175 -7.45 -25.66 -8.75
CA ASP A 175 -7.21 -24.34 -9.35
C ASP A 175 -6.36 -23.39 -8.50
N GLY A 176 -5.88 -23.84 -7.32
CA GLY A 176 -5.13 -22.99 -6.40
C GLY A 176 -6.01 -22.28 -5.37
N TYR A 177 -5.53 -21.16 -4.80
CA TYR A 177 -6.21 -20.48 -3.71
C TYR A 177 -6.52 -19.03 -4.08
N PHE A 178 -7.76 -18.64 -3.85
CA PHE A 178 -8.25 -17.28 -4.03
C PHE A 178 -8.42 -16.61 -2.68
N TYR A 179 -7.87 -15.44 -2.52
CA TYR A 179 -7.95 -14.66 -1.30
C TYR A 179 -8.58 -13.30 -1.58
N VAL A 180 -9.50 -12.90 -0.70
CA VAL A 180 -10.10 -11.56 -0.67
C VAL A 180 -10.05 -11.04 0.77
N GLY A 181 -9.57 -9.81 0.96
CA GLY A 181 -9.46 -9.23 2.28
C GLY A 181 -9.21 -7.73 2.25
N ALA A 182 -8.77 -7.22 3.39
CA ALA A 182 -8.36 -5.84 3.56
C ALA A 182 -7.05 -5.77 4.34
N SER A 183 -6.20 -4.81 3.98
CA SER A 183 -4.96 -4.54 4.69
C SER A 183 -4.88 -3.09 5.14
N PHE A 184 -4.24 -2.90 6.28
CA PHE A 184 -3.82 -1.61 6.79
C PHE A 184 -2.29 -1.57 6.85
N HIS A 185 -1.75 -0.49 6.30
CA HIS A 185 -0.32 -0.20 6.29
C HIS A 185 -0.06 1.12 7.01
N ARG A 186 0.86 1.11 7.96
CA ARG A 186 1.24 2.30 8.73
C ARG A 186 2.75 2.40 8.90
N PRO A 187 3.41 3.35 8.23
CA PRO A 187 4.81 3.65 8.48
C PRO A 187 5.05 4.08 9.93
N PHE A 188 6.21 3.75 10.50
CA PHE A 188 6.61 4.20 11.83
C PHE A 188 6.94 5.69 11.86
N ASN A 189 7.42 6.23 10.72
CA ASN A 189 7.75 7.64 10.55
C ASN A 189 7.09 8.18 9.28
N GLU A 190 7.09 9.51 9.15
CA GLU A 190 6.67 10.14 7.89
C GLU A 190 7.57 9.64 6.75
N ILE A 191 6.94 9.36 5.59
CA ILE A 191 7.65 8.80 4.43
C ILE A 191 8.41 9.86 3.64
N ALA A 192 7.89 11.10 3.63
CA ALA A 192 8.46 12.20 2.88
C ALA A 192 8.09 13.54 3.51
N THR A 193 8.78 14.60 3.10
CA THR A 193 8.38 15.99 3.33
C THR A 193 8.04 16.62 2.00
N THR A 194 6.85 17.17 1.89
CA THR A 194 6.40 17.89 0.71
C THR A 194 6.51 19.39 0.94
N VAL A 195 7.12 20.07 -0.01
CA VAL A 195 7.21 21.54 -0.09
C VAL A 195 6.34 21.97 -1.26
N ALA A 196 5.30 22.72 -0.97
CA ALA A 196 4.42 23.33 -1.96
C ALA A 196 4.68 24.83 -2.00
N GLN A 197 4.90 25.38 -3.18
CA GLN A 197 5.18 26.79 -3.40
C GLN A 197 4.22 27.35 -4.44
N LEU A 198 3.65 28.48 -4.12
CA LEU A 198 2.94 29.34 -5.06
C LEU A 198 3.79 30.59 -5.29
N GLN A 199 4.15 30.84 -6.52
CA GLN A 199 4.82 32.08 -6.93
C GLN A 199 3.83 32.94 -7.72
N ILE A 200 3.63 34.16 -7.25
CA ILE A 200 2.80 35.18 -7.92
C ILE A 200 3.73 36.22 -8.48
N ASN A 201 3.87 36.25 -9.79
CA ASN A 201 4.90 37.02 -10.51
C ASN A 201 6.32 36.70 -10.01
N THR A 202 6.85 37.49 -9.05
CA THR A 202 8.18 37.31 -8.46
C THR A 202 8.16 36.93 -6.98
N ASP A 203 6.98 36.95 -6.35
CA ASP A 203 6.85 36.73 -4.89
C ASP A 203 6.47 35.28 -4.57
N PRO A 204 7.38 34.48 -4.00
CA PRO A 204 7.09 33.09 -3.65
C PRO A 204 6.49 32.99 -2.23
N THR A 205 5.42 32.23 -2.10
CA THR A 205 4.87 31.78 -0.81
C THR A 205 5.03 30.27 -0.71
N THR A 206 5.62 29.79 0.36
CA THR A 206 5.99 28.38 0.52
C THR A 206 5.36 27.79 1.76
N VAL A 207 4.85 26.56 1.64
CA VAL A 207 4.31 25.76 2.72
C VAL A 207 4.94 24.38 2.69
N SER A 208 5.25 23.81 3.85
CA SER A 208 5.77 22.44 3.95
C SER A 208 4.97 21.62 4.93
N TYR A 209 4.82 20.33 4.62
CA TYR A 209 4.18 19.36 5.49
C TYR A 209 4.82 17.97 5.35
N ALA A 210 4.67 17.17 6.39
CA ALA A 210 5.16 15.79 6.38
C ALA A 210 4.09 14.84 5.84
N LEU A 211 4.48 13.93 4.95
CA LEU A 211 3.61 12.91 4.36
C LEU A 211 3.68 11.63 5.21
N ASN A 212 2.57 11.23 5.83
CA ASN A 212 2.55 10.08 6.74
C ASN A 212 2.54 8.72 6.02
N GLY A 213 2.03 8.65 4.80
CA GLY A 213 2.07 7.44 3.97
C GLY A 213 1.20 6.27 4.42
N SER A 214 0.34 6.43 5.43
CA SER A 214 -0.60 5.37 5.85
C SER A 214 -1.68 5.16 4.81
N TYR A 215 -2.12 3.91 4.62
CA TYR A 215 -3.20 3.59 3.68
C TYR A 215 -3.95 2.31 4.04
N LEU A 216 -5.14 2.18 3.44
CA LEU A 216 -5.99 0.99 3.47
C LEU A 216 -6.09 0.42 2.06
N THR A 217 -6.13 -0.91 1.95
CA THR A 217 -6.35 -1.60 0.68
C THR A 217 -7.45 -2.65 0.78
N PHE A 218 -8.10 -2.91 -0.35
CA PHE A 218 -8.76 -4.18 -0.57
C PHE A 218 -7.76 -5.13 -1.24
N ASP A 219 -7.68 -6.36 -0.76
CA ASP A 219 -6.67 -7.30 -1.19
C ASP A 219 -7.29 -8.40 -2.04
N PHE A 220 -6.77 -8.59 -3.24
CA PHE A 220 -7.04 -9.73 -4.11
C PHE A 220 -5.74 -10.48 -4.32
N ARG A 221 -5.69 -11.76 -3.92
CA ARG A 221 -4.51 -12.59 -4.09
C ARG A 221 -4.91 -13.92 -4.72
N TYR A 222 -4.04 -14.39 -5.59
CA TYR A 222 -4.16 -15.72 -6.16
C TYR A 222 -2.86 -16.49 -5.91
N PHE A 223 -2.99 -17.67 -5.31
CA PHE A 223 -1.87 -18.57 -5.04
C PHE A 223 -1.95 -19.76 -5.98
N PHE A 224 -0.84 -20.01 -6.67
CA PHE A 224 -0.74 -21.10 -7.60
C PHE A 224 -0.84 -22.44 -6.88
N HIS A 225 -1.49 -23.40 -7.53
CA HIS A 225 -1.58 -24.74 -6.98
C HIS A 225 -0.20 -25.40 -6.99
N GLU A 226 0.23 -25.92 -5.86
CA GLU A 226 1.39 -26.79 -5.75
C GLU A 226 0.93 -28.22 -5.48
N ASP A 227 1.22 -29.13 -6.42
CA ASP A 227 0.98 -30.54 -6.27
C ASP A 227 2.12 -31.18 -5.46
N PRO A 228 1.90 -31.54 -4.19
CA PRO A 228 2.94 -32.12 -3.34
C PRO A 228 3.40 -33.51 -3.81
N GLU A 229 2.60 -34.22 -4.60
CA GLU A 229 2.96 -35.53 -5.13
C GLU A 229 3.98 -35.45 -6.27
N LYS A 230 3.92 -34.41 -7.11
CA LYS A 230 4.94 -34.19 -8.15
C LYS A 230 6.33 -33.93 -7.55
N LYS A 231 6.42 -33.22 -6.43
CA LYS A 231 7.71 -32.99 -5.74
C LYS A 231 8.32 -34.28 -5.17
N LYS A 232 7.50 -35.22 -4.71
CA LYS A 232 8.01 -36.54 -4.24
C LYS A 232 8.56 -37.39 -5.37
N LYS A 233 7.95 -37.34 -6.57
CA LYS A 233 8.46 -38.10 -7.75
C LYS A 233 9.78 -37.53 -8.26
N VAL A 234 9.97 -36.24 -8.34
CA VAL A 234 11.21 -35.60 -8.77
C VAL A 234 12.40 -35.89 -7.82
N ARG A 235 12.14 -35.95 -6.49
CA ARG A 235 13.18 -36.29 -5.50
C ARG A 235 13.55 -37.78 -5.46
N LYS A 236 12.76 -38.66 -6.06
CA LYS A 236 13.00 -40.12 -6.11
C LYS A 236 13.55 -40.63 -7.46
N ALA A 237 13.75 -39.76 -8.42
CA ALA A 237 14.45 -40.11 -9.65
C ALA A 237 15.96 -40.19 -9.36
N PRO A 238 16.63 -41.30 -9.69
CA PRO A 238 18.05 -41.55 -9.40
C PRO A 238 18.96 -40.59 -10.16
#